data_dcd934a9bdcb97bb3169d6f2fb2f35bd
#
_entry.id   dcd934a9bdcb97bb3169d6f2fb2f35bd
#
_cell.length_a   1.000
_cell.length_b   1.000
_cell.length_c   1.000
_cell.angle_alpha   90.00
_cell.angle_beta   90.00
_cell.angle_gamma   90.00
#
_symmetry.space_group_name_H-M   'P 1'
#
loop_
_entity.id
_entity.type
_entity.pdbx_description
1 polymer ?
#
loop_
_entity_poly.entity_id
_entity_poly.type
_entity_poly.pdbx_seq_one_letter_code
_entity_poly.pdbx_strand_id
1 'polypeptide(L)'
;MAKITSKNNSLLRYSRNKVSPKVYNLLMELVNDDREELAEVVLKIDYLIEYANSAVKAKDYNTALETVKRAEERVKLIKIENYDVSHLEYLLEGVKLKIKK
;
A
#
# COMPACT_ATOMS: atom_id res chain seq x y z
N MET A 1 22.12 -4.64 -9.50
CA MET A 1 20.71 -4.96 -9.73
C MET A 1 20.28 -6.11 -8.85
N ALA A 2 19.13 -5.98 -8.19
CA ALA A 2 18.65 -7.02 -7.31
C ALA A 2 18.26 -8.26 -8.11
N LYS A 3 18.53 -9.42 -7.55
CA LYS A 3 18.14 -10.68 -8.17
C LYS A 3 16.88 -11.21 -7.49
N ILE A 4 16.02 -11.85 -8.26
CA ILE A 4 14.85 -12.49 -7.71
C ILE A 4 15.30 -13.73 -6.93
N THR A 5 15.05 -13.71 -5.64
CA THR A 5 15.36 -14.84 -4.76
C THR A 5 14.09 -15.61 -4.47
N SER A 6 14.20 -16.77 -3.82
CA SER A 6 13.03 -17.54 -3.41
C SER A 6 12.11 -16.71 -2.55
N LYS A 7 12.66 -15.93 -1.63
CA LYS A 7 11.88 -15.12 -0.70
C LYS A 7 11.12 -14.03 -1.42
N ASN A 8 11.79 -13.20 -2.24
CA ASN A 8 11.12 -12.10 -2.90
C ASN A 8 10.24 -12.56 -4.05
N ASN A 9 10.54 -13.70 -4.64
CA ASN A 9 9.67 -14.29 -5.63
C ASN A 9 8.33 -14.71 -4.99
N SER A 10 8.38 -15.26 -3.78
CA SER A 10 7.17 -15.60 -3.03
C SER A 10 6.35 -14.36 -2.71
N LEU A 11 7.01 -13.28 -2.32
CA LEU A 11 6.37 -12.01 -2.05
C LEU A 11 5.61 -11.52 -3.29
N LEU A 12 6.27 -11.51 -4.44
CA LEU A 12 5.66 -11.06 -5.69
C LEU A 12 4.50 -11.97 -6.11
N ARG A 13 4.66 -13.28 -5.96
CA ARG A 13 3.60 -14.23 -6.27
C ARG A 13 2.37 -14.01 -5.40
N TYR A 14 2.61 -13.86 -4.12
CA TYR A 14 1.52 -13.63 -3.16
C TYR A 14 0.76 -12.36 -3.53
N SER A 15 1.49 -11.32 -3.90
CA SER A 15 0.90 -10.01 -4.15
C SER A 15 0.18 -9.91 -5.48
N ARG A 16 0.55 -10.74 -6.45
CA ARG A 16 0.09 -10.61 -7.83
C ARG A 16 -1.42 -10.50 -7.98
N ASN A 17 -2.16 -11.26 -7.21
CA ASN A 17 -3.62 -11.28 -7.27
C ASN A 17 -4.27 -10.53 -6.10
N LYS A 18 -3.47 -9.95 -5.21
CA LYS A 18 -3.95 -9.29 -4.01
C LYS A 18 -3.99 -7.77 -4.14
N VAL A 19 -3.16 -7.22 -5.00
CA VAL A 19 -3.02 -5.76 -5.12
C VAL A 19 -3.33 -5.35 -6.55
N SER A 20 -3.62 -4.06 -6.75
CA SER A 20 -3.86 -3.53 -8.08
C SER A 20 -2.58 -3.58 -8.90
N PRO A 21 -2.68 -3.58 -10.26
CA PRO A 21 -1.50 -3.60 -11.11
C PRO A 21 -0.51 -2.47 -10.81
N LYS A 22 -0.98 -1.28 -10.49
CA LYS A 22 -0.08 -0.16 -10.19
C LYS A 22 0.67 -0.36 -8.88
N VAL A 23 0.00 -0.93 -7.87
CA VAL A 23 0.67 -1.25 -6.61
C VAL A 23 1.68 -2.38 -6.85
N TYR A 24 1.31 -3.37 -7.65
CA TYR A 24 2.22 -4.46 -7.98
C TYR A 24 3.48 -3.95 -8.68
N ASN A 25 3.33 -2.98 -9.58
CA ASN A 25 4.48 -2.40 -10.27
C ASN A 25 5.42 -1.73 -9.28
N LEU A 26 4.89 -1.04 -8.28
CA LEU A 26 5.71 -0.43 -7.24
C LEU A 26 6.43 -1.52 -6.43
N LEU A 27 5.73 -2.62 -6.12
CA LEU A 27 6.36 -3.74 -5.42
C LEU A 27 7.52 -4.30 -6.21
N MET A 28 7.33 -4.49 -7.51
CA MET A 28 8.40 -5.00 -8.39
C MET A 28 9.60 -4.06 -8.39
N GLU A 29 9.34 -2.76 -8.47
CA GLU A 29 10.42 -1.77 -8.45
C GLU A 29 11.22 -1.86 -7.16
N LEU A 30 10.54 -1.97 -6.02
CA LEU A 30 11.20 -2.06 -4.73
C LEU A 30 12.01 -3.35 -4.59
N VAL A 31 11.46 -4.47 -5.06
CA VAL A 31 12.17 -5.74 -5.04
C VAL A 31 13.40 -5.68 -5.95
N ASN A 32 13.26 -5.09 -7.13
CA ASN A 32 14.39 -4.96 -8.06
C ASN A 32 15.49 -4.06 -7.51
N ASP A 33 15.12 -3.09 -6.66
CA ASP A 33 16.07 -2.21 -5.99
C ASP A 33 16.62 -2.80 -4.69
N ASP A 34 16.27 -4.06 -4.42
CA ASP A 34 16.71 -4.76 -3.21
C ASP A 34 16.19 -4.09 -1.93
N ARG A 35 14.99 -3.55 -2.00
CA ARG A 35 14.33 -2.86 -0.89
C ARG A 35 13.10 -3.63 -0.45
N GLU A 36 13.30 -4.89 -0.07
CA GLU A 36 12.18 -5.73 0.36
C GLU A 36 11.46 -5.19 1.59
N GLU A 37 12.19 -4.52 2.48
CA GLU A 37 11.56 -3.93 3.66
C GLU A 37 10.52 -2.88 3.27
N LEU A 38 10.78 -2.12 2.21
CA LEU A 38 9.81 -1.15 1.72
C LEU A 38 8.67 -1.82 0.97
N ALA A 39 8.96 -2.92 0.28
CA ALA A 39 7.91 -3.68 -0.39
C ALA A 39 6.89 -4.20 0.63
N GLU A 40 7.36 -4.66 1.78
CA GLU A 40 6.46 -5.12 2.84
C GLU A 40 5.63 -3.96 3.39
N VAL A 41 6.21 -2.76 3.49
CA VAL A 41 5.48 -1.57 3.90
C VAL A 41 4.36 -1.27 2.90
N VAL A 42 4.65 -1.38 1.59
CA VAL A 42 3.63 -1.14 0.55
C VAL A 42 2.49 -2.15 0.68
N LEU A 43 2.79 -3.42 0.93
CA LEU A 43 1.75 -4.41 1.15
C LEU A 43 0.88 -4.07 2.35
N LYS A 44 1.49 -3.56 3.40
CA LYS A 44 0.75 -3.15 4.58
C LYS A 44 -0.15 -1.95 4.27
N ILE A 45 0.35 -1.01 3.45
CA ILE A 45 -0.45 0.13 3.02
C ILE A 45 -1.68 -0.36 2.25
N ASP A 46 -1.48 -1.28 1.32
CA ASP A 46 -2.60 -1.82 0.54
C ASP A 46 -3.63 -2.48 1.44
N TYR A 47 -3.18 -3.26 2.41
CA TYR A 47 -4.06 -3.89 3.39
C TYR A 47 -4.84 -2.84 4.18
N LEU A 48 -4.17 -1.77 4.62
CA LEU A 48 -4.83 -0.72 5.37
C LEU A 48 -5.88 0.02 4.54
N ILE A 49 -5.61 0.21 3.25
CA ILE A 49 -6.58 0.83 2.35
C ILE A 49 -7.83 -0.04 2.24
N GLU A 50 -7.65 -1.34 2.08
CA GLU A 50 -8.79 -2.25 2.02
C GLU A 50 -9.57 -2.27 3.34
N TYR A 51 -8.85 -2.28 4.44
CA TYR A 51 -9.47 -2.27 5.76
C TYR A 51 -10.28 -0.99 5.96
N ALA A 52 -9.72 0.16 5.55
CA ALA A 52 -10.42 1.44 5.64
C ALA A 52 -11.68 1.43 4.78
N ASN A 53 -11.61 0.89 3.57
CA ASN A 53 -12.79 0.77 2.72
C ASN A 53 -13.88 -0.09 3.35
N SER A 54 -13.48 -1.19 4.00
CA SER A 54 -14.44 -2.04 4.71
C SER A 54 -15.10 -1.31 5.86
N ALA A 55 -14.32 -0.51 6.60
CA ALA A 55 -14.86 0.29 7.69
C ALA A 55 -15.85 1.32 7.17
N VAL A 56 -15.57 1.95 6.01
CA VAL A 56 -16.51 2.89 5.40
C VAL A 56 -17.82 2.18 5.05
N LYS A 57 -17.74 0.99 4.48
CA LYS A 57 -18.93 0.21 4.13
C LYS A 57 -19.77 -0.14 5.37
N ALA A 58 -19.09 -0.36 6.48
CA ALA A 58 -19.75 -0.65 7.76
C ALA A 58 -20.19 0.63 8.48
N LYS A 59 -19.93 1.79 7.88
CA LYS A 59 -20.25 3.11 8.45
C LYS A 59 -19.48 3.39 9.74
N ASP A 60 -18.34 2.71 9.91
CA ASP A 60 -17.45 2.92 11.05
C ASP A 60 -16.40 3.95 10.62
N TYR A 61 -16.82 5.20 10.57
CA TYR A 61 -15.98 6.27 10.02
C TYR A 61 -14.79 6.62 10.92
N ASN A 62 -14.91 6.41 12.22
CA ASN A 62 -13.78 6.65 13.12
C ASN A 62 -12.65 5.68 12.83
N THR A 63 -12.97 4.40 12.68
CA THR A 63 -11.97 3.39 12.35
C THR A 63 -11.38 3.64 10.97
N ALA A 64 -12.22 4.02 10.00
CA ALA A 64 -11.75 4.32 8.66
C ALA A 64 -10.74 5.48 8.69
N LEU A 65 -11.05 6.54 9.41
CA LEU A 65 -10.19 7.70 9.49
C LEU A 65 -8.85 7.37 10.15
N GLU A 66 -8.86 6.62 11.26
CA GLU A 66 -7.64 6.20 11.92
C GLU A 66 -6.78 5.34 11.00
N THR A 67 -7.43 4.43 10.27
CA THR A 67 -6.71 3.53 9.37
C THR A 67 -6.06 4.31 8.24
N VAL A 68 -6.77 5.30 7.68
CA VAL A 68 -6.21 6.16 6.65
C VAL A 68 -4.97 6.89 7.17
N LYS A 69 -5.03 7.41 8.39
CA LYS A 69 -3.89 8.12 8.98
C LYS A 69 -2.68 7.20 9.11
N ARG A 70 -2.89 5.96 9.52
CA ARG A 70 -1.80 4.98 9.64
C ARG A 70 -1.21 4.68 8.27
N ALA A 71 -2.07 4.54 7.25
CA ALA A 71 -1.59 4.28 5.90
C ALA A 71 -0.78 5.47 5.38
N GLU A 72 -1.24 6.69 5.63
CA GLU A 72 -0.55 7.90 5.20
C GLU A 72 0.85 8.00 5.81
N GLU A 73 0.99 7.63 7.08
CA GLU A 73 2.30 7.64 7.71
C GLU A 73 3.26 6.69 7.02
N ARG A 74 2.77 5.52 6.61
CA ARG A 74 3.58 4.54 5.91
C ARG A 74 3.91 4.97 4.48
N VAL A 75 2.98 5.66 3.83
CA VAL A 75 3.24 6.21 2.50
C VAL A 75 4.41 7.18 2.55
N LYS A 76 4.51 7.98 3.61
CA LYS A 76 5.62 8.92 3.76
C LYS A 76 6.96 8.21 3.80
N LEU A 77 7.02 7.02 4.40
CA LEU A 77 8.27 6.25 4.45
C LEU A 77 8.75 5.88 3.05
N ILE A 78 7.83 5.55 2.16
CA ILE A 78 8.16 5.20 0.78
C ILE A 78 8.53 6.47 -0.01
N LYS A 79 7.78 7.53 0.21
CA LYS A 79 7.98 8.79 -0.51
C LYS A 79 9.34 9.41 -0.19
N ILE A 80 9.77 9.33 1.06
CA ILE A 80 11.08 9.83 1.49
C ILE A 80 12.21 9.15 0.71
N GLU A 81 12.00 7.89 0.33
CA GLU A 81 12.99 7.11 -0.42
C GLU A 81 12.90 7.38 -1.93
N ASN A 82 12.12 8.39 -2.34
CA ASN A 82 12.02 8.85 -3.73
C ASN A 82 11.28 7.89 -4.66
N TYR A 83 10.37 7.08 -4.12
CA TYR A 83 9.51 6.27 -4.97
C TYR A 83 8.20 6.98 -5.25
N ASP A 84 7.61 6.69 -6.39
CA ASP A 84 6.36 7.29 -6.80
C ASP A 84 5.20 6.65 -6.05
N VAL A 85 4.60 7.40 -5.14
CA VAL A 85 3.47 6.93 -4.34
C VAL A 85 2.15 7.56 -4.76
N SER A 86 2.11 8.21 -5.92
CA SER A 86 0.92 8.95 -6.34
C SER A 86 -0.33 8.07 -6.42
N HIS A 87 -0.19 6.80 -6.84
CA HIS A 87 -1.34 5.92 -6.90
C HIS A 87 -1.86 5.59 -5.49
N LEU A 88 -0.95 5.36 -4.55
CA LEU A 88 -1.34 5.10 -3.16
C LEU A 88 -2.05 6.31 -2.57
N GLU A 89 -1.52 7.50 -2.84
CA GLU A 89 -2.15 8.74 -2.39
C GLU A 89 -3.54 8.91 -3.00
N TYR A 90 -3.68 8.56 -4.27
CA TYR A 90 -4.95 8.60 -4.95
C TYR A 90 -5.99 7.69 -4.28
N LEU A 91 -5.58 6.46 -3.96
CA LEU A 91 -6.46 5.50 -3.30
C LEU A 91 -6.91 6.00 -1.92
N LEU A 92 -5.96 6.56 -1.17
CA LEU A 92 -6.26 7.09 0.16
C LEU A 92 -7.20 8.28 0.09
N GLU A 93 -6.99 9.17 -0.90
CA GLU A 93 -7.88 10.29 -1.09
C GLU A 93 -9.29 9.83 -1.41
N GLY A 94 -9.40 8.77 -2.22
CA GLY A 94 -10.70 8.18 -2.52
C GLY A 94 -11.43 7.69 -1.28
N VAL A 95 -10.71 7.08 -0.35
CA VAL A 95 -11.30 6.63 0.91
C VAL A 95 -11.76 7.84 1.74
N LYS A 96 -10.90 8.86 1.85
CA LYS A 96 -11.24 10.08 2.61
C LYS A 96 -12.52 10.72 2.11
N LEU A 97 -12.72 10.74 0.80
CA LEU A 97 -13.92 11.34 0.22
C LEU A 97 -15.18 10.57 0.60
N LYS A 98 -15.06 9.31 0.93
CA LYS A 98 -16.19 8.48 1.35
C LYS A 98 -16.48 8.57 2.84
N ILE A 99 -15.53 9.10 3.62
CA ILE A 99 -15.72 9.23 5.06
C ILE A 99 -16.61 10.44 5.31
N LYS A 100 -17.73 10.18 5.95
CA LYS A 100 -18.67 11.26 6.28
C LYS A 100 -18.42 11.76 7.67
N LYS A 101 -18.65 13.03 7.85
CA LYS A 101 -18.46 13.66 9.16
C LYS A 101 -19.77 13.72 9.92
#